data_d77ed1ece8807c3980b3cfae7b5549b2
#
_entry.id   d77ed1ece8807c3980b3cfae7b5549b2
#
_cell.length_a   1.000
_cell.length_b   1.000
_cell.length_c   1.000
_cell.angle_alpha   90.00
_cell.angle_beta   90.00
_cell.angle_gamma   90.00
#
_symmetry.space_group_name_H-M   'P 1'
#
loop_
_entity.id
_entity.type
_entity.pdbx_description
1 polymer ?
#
loop_
_entity_poly.entity_id
_entity_poly.type
_entity_poly.pdbx_seq_one_letter_code
_entity_poly.pdbx_strand_id
1 'polypeptide(L)' 'MTKFDGIRGQELLEIEDKSEIENEITLIFKDNRYLFIKLENGKMVTTSIPE' A
#
# COMPACT_ATOMS: atom_id res chain seq x y z
N MET A 1 7.35 16.51 -7.08
CA MET A 1 6.44 15.73 -6.22
C MET A 1 6.99 14.34 -5.97
N THR A 2 6.97 13.90 -4.75
CA THR A 2 7.48 12.58 -4.37
C THR A 2 6.34 11.56 -4.43
N LYS A 3 6.65 10.35 -4.85
CA LYS A 3 5.70 9.25 -4.80
C LYS A 3 5.31 9.01 -3.34
N PHE A 4 4.07 8.64 -3.10
CA PHE A 4 3.52 8.38 -1.76
C PHE A 4 3.31 9.62 -0.89
N ASP A 5 3.33 10.81 -1.47
CA ASP A 5 3.07 12.02 -0.68
C ASP A 5 1.68 11.99 -0.05
N GLY A 6 0.73 11.32 -0.70
CA GLY A 6 -0.63 11.24 -0.17
C GLY A 6 -0.74 10.43 1.12
N ILE A 7 0.20 9.56 1.40
CA ILE A 7 0.15 8.72 2.60
C ILE A 7 1.25 9.04 3.60
N ARG A 8 2.22 9.85 3.21
CA ARG A 8 3.31 10.19 4.11
C ARG A 8 2.80 10.93 5.34
N GLY A 9 3.18 10.46 6.51
CA GLY A 9 2.77 11.09 7.75
C GLY A 9 1.37 10.74 8.20
N GLN A 10 0.66 9.88 7.48
CA GLN A 10 -0.69 9.46 7.86
C GLN A 10 -0.64 8.32 8.86
N GLU A 11 -1.68 8.25 9.66
CA GLU A 11 -1.79 7.19 10.67
C GLU A 11 -2.21 5.87 10.02
N LEU A 12 -1.49 4.81 10.33
CA LEU A 12 -1.82 3.47 9.85
C LEU A 12 -2.95 2.90 10.70
N LEU A 13 -4.05 2.53 10.07
CA LEU A 13 -5.20 1.98 10.77
C LEU A 13 -5.26 0.46 10.74
N GLU A 14 -4.91 -0.14 9.61
CA GLU A 14 -5.07 -1.57 9.44
C GLU A 14 -4.12 -2.10 8.38
N ILE A 15 -3.78 -3.37 8.50
CA ILE A 15 -2.96 -4.07 7.51
C ILE A 15 -3.72 -5.29 7.04
N GLU A 16 -3.92 -5.41 5.73
CA GLU A 16 -4.51 -6.59 5.13
C GLU A 16 -3.43 -7.39 4.47
N ASP A 17 -3.09 -8.53 5.06
CA ASP A 17 -2.04 -9.40 4.55
C ASP A 17 -2.65 -10.49 3.67
N LYS A 18 -2.45 -10.38 2.37
CA LYS A 18 -2.89 -11.37 1.41
C LYS A 18 -1.71 -12.02 0.72
N SER A 19 -0.56 -12.03 1.38
CA SER A 19 0.67 -12.52 0.77
C SER A 19 0.63 -14.00 0.42
N GLU A 20 -0.12 -14.80 1.15
CA GLU A 20 -0.19 -16.23 0.88
C GLU A 20 -1.02 -16.59 -0.34
N ILE A 21 -1.99 -15.77 -0.67
CA ILE A 21 -2.93 -16.05 -1.75
C ILE A 21 -2.63 -15.20 -2.98
N GLU A 22 -2.43 -13.92 -2.78
CA GLU A 22 -2.30 -12.97 -3.88
C GLU A 22 -0.95 -12.30 -3.98
N ASN A 23 -0.02 -12.64 -3.07
CA ASN A 23 1.29 -11.98 -2.99
C ASN A 23 1.13 -10.48 -2.84
N GLU A 24 0.14 -10.08 -2.05
CA GLU A 24 -0.19 -8.67 -1.89
C GLU A 24 -0.41 -8.32 -0.43
N ILE A 25 0.02 -7.13 -0.06
CA ILE A 25 -0.23 -6.57 1.26
C ILE A 25 -0.82 -5.18 1.06
N THR A 26 -1.91 -4.90 1.76
CA THR A 26 -2.55 -3.60 1.70
C THR A 26 -2.42 -2.91 3.04
N LEU A 27 -1.88 -1.71 3.04
CA LEU A 27 -1.80 -0.88 4.25
C LEU A 27 -2.89 0.18 4.14
N ILE A 28 -3.75 0.24 5.15
CA ILE A 28 -4.87 1.17 5.16
C ILE A 28 -4.59 2.29 6.14
N PHE A 29 -4.60 3.50 5.64
CA PHE A 29 -4.31 4.68 6.43
C PHE A 29 -5.57 5.49 6.67
N LYS A 30 -5.46 6.48 7.54
CA LYS A 30 -6.54 7.37 7.86
C LYS A 30 -7.00 8.16 6.63
N ASP A 31 -8.26 8.56 6.60
CA ASP A 31 -8.84 9.38 5.53
C ASP A 31 -8.88 8.68 4.16
N ASN A 32 -9.18 7.38 4.17
CA ASN A 32 -9.32 6.60 2.93
C ASN A 32 -8.05 6.61 2.09
N ARG A 33 -6.92 6.49 2.75
CA ARG A 33 -5.63 6.41 2.06
C ARG A 33 -5.12 4.99 2.12
N TYR A 34 -4.55 4.52 1.02
CA TYR A 34 -4.13 3.12 0.89
C TYR A 34 -2.76 3.02 0.25
N LEU A 35 -2.02 1.99 0.65
CA LEU A 35 -0.80 1.61 -0.03
C LEU A 35 -0.88 0.13 -0.35
N PHE A 36 -0.78 -0.21 -1.62
CA PHE A 36 -0.79 -1.59 -2.07
C PHE A 36 0.63 -2.00 -2.45
N ILE A 37 1.06 -3.13 -1.93
CA ILE A 37 2.37 -3.68 -2.23
C ILE A 37 2.14 -5.08 -2.78
N LYS A 38 2.54 -5.31 -4.02
CA LYS A 38 2.32 -6.59 -4.67
C LYS A 38 3.61 -7.11 -5.27
N LEU A 39 3.84 -8.41 -5.14
CA LEU A 39 4.98 -9.06 -5.79
C LEU A 39 4.48 -9.69 -7.08
N GLU A 40 5.05 -9.25 -8.20
CA GLU A 40 4.60 -9.65 -9.52
C GLU A 40 5.81 -10.02 -10.38
N ASN A 41 5.88 -11.27 -10.80
CA ASN A 41 6.98 -11.76 -11.62
C ASN A 41 8.35 -11.47 -11.01
N GLY A 42 8.46 -11.64 -9.69
CA GLY A 42 9.69 -11.37 -8.98
C GLY A 42 10.01 -9.92 -8.74
N LYS A 43 9.08 -9.02 -9.08
CA LYS A 43 9.28 -7.59 -8.89
C LYS A 43 8.24 -7.03 -7.92
N MET A 44 8.67 -6.09 -7.10
CA MET A 44 7.77 -5.42 -6.18
C MET A 44 7.07 -4.27 -6.90
N VAL A 45 5.74 -4.31 -6.89
CA VAL A 45 4.91 -3.26 -7.47
C VAL A 45 4.19 -2.56 -6.34
N THR A 46 4.27 -1.25 -6.28
CA THR A 46 3.61 -0.47 -5.24
C THR A 46 2.67 0.55 -5.86
N THR A 47 1.54 0.75 -5.20
CA THR A 47 0.54 1.73 -5.63
C THR A 47 0.01 2.43 -4.40
N SER A 48 0.02 3.74 -4.40
CA SER A 48 -0.54 4.53 -3.30
C SER A 48 -1.75 5.33 -3.78
N ILE A 49 -2.75 5.48 -2.92
CA ILE A 49 -3.94 6.24 -3.21
C ILE A 49 -4.23 7.14 -2.01
N PRO A 50 -4.23 8.45 -2.19
CA PRO A 50 -3.73 9.20 -3.34
C PRO A 50 -2.19 9.22 -3.37
N GLU A 51 -1.69 9.45 -4.54
CA GLU A 51 -0.23 9.58 -4.68
C GLU A 51 0.30 10.90 -4.17
#